data_8ddb15aa8d0cee3063e7f461fd947d8b
#
_entry.id   8ddb15aa8d0cee3063e7f461fd947d8b
#
_cell.length_a   1.000
_cell.length_b   1.000
_cell.length_c   1.000
_cell.angle_alpha   90.00
_cell.angle_beta   90.00
_cell.angle_gamma   90.00
#
_symmetry.space_group_name_H-M   'P 1'
#
loop_
_entity.id
_entity.type
_entity.pdbx_description
1 polymer ?
#
loop_
_entity_poly.entity_id
_entity_poly.type
_entity_poly.pdbx_seq_one_letter_code
_entity_poly.pdbx_strand_id
1 'polypeptide(L)'
;LLMSSSPPGPKGEPLFGSSRRYARDPFRFLSACEQAYGDVVQFDMGPIETYLLTDPEDIEQVLVSEAGKFAKPEFQDDALGDLLGQGLLMSDGQTWRDQRQLANPAFAMGRLTDFADDIVTHSDELLVGWQDGDVVNVEQEMTDVTLAVIVDLMLDTDLSDDRVGTIRE
;
A
#
# COMPACT_ATOMS: atom_id res chain seq x y z
N LEU A 1 12.08 27.21 -29.92
CA LEU A 1 12.81 26.30 -29.01
C LEU A 1 12.20 26.49 -27.61
N LEU A 2 11.21 25.67 -27.28
CA LEU A 2 10.76 25.54 -25.91
C LEU A 2 11.89 24.82 -25.17
N MET A 3 12.62 25.54 -24.32
CA MET A 3 13.51 24.92 -23.34
C MET A 3 12.60 24.16 -22.37
N SER A 4 12.58 22.85 -22.47
CA SER A 4 12.04 21.99 -21.42
C SER A 4 12.95 22.21 -20.20
N SER A 5 12.57 23.10 -19.29
CA SER A 5 13.23 23.17 -18.01
C SER A 5 12.74 22.02 -17.16
N SER A 6 13.65 21.15 -16.74
CA SER A 6 13.32 20.13 -15.73
C SER A 6 12.70 20.82 -14.49
N PRO A 7 11.74 20.15 -13.84
CA PRO A 7 11.19 20.66 -12.58
C PRO A 7 12.28 20.98 -11.57
N PRO A 8 12.04 21.96 -10.68
CA PRO A 8 13.00 22.29 -9.63
C PRO A 8 13.17 21.15 -8.64
N GLY A 9 14.31 21.10 -7.95
CA GLY A 9 14.51 20.08 -6.93
C GLY A 9 15.86 20.22 -6.20
N PRO A 10 16.04 19.41 -5.15
CA PRO A 10 17.25 19.45 -4.34
C PRO A 10 18.45 18.91 -5.10
N LYS A 11 19.61 19.53 -4.93
CA LYS A 11 20.87 18.95 -5.43
C LYS A 11 21.17 17.67 -4.71
N GLY A 12 21.35 16.60 -5.47
CA GLY A 12 21.76 15.28 -4.97
C GLY A 12 23.23 15.22 -4.55
N GLU A 13 23.59 14.23 -3.75
CA GLU A 13 24.97 13.87 -3.45
C GLU A 13 25.56 13.09 -4.65
N PRO A 14 26.88 13.19 -4.93
CA PRO A 14 27.49 12.37 -5.97
C PRO A 14 27.20 10.88 -5.75
N LEU A 15 26.81 10.16 -6.80
CA LEU A 15 26.47 8.73 -6.86
C LEU A 15 25.17 8.34 -6.12
N PHE A 16 24.82 8.97 -5.01
CA PHE A 16 23.68 8.59 -4.18
C PHE A 16 22.43 9.47 -4.41
N GLY A 17 22.56 10.59 -5.12
CA GLY A 17 21.46 11.51 -5.26
C GLY A 17 20.89 11.95 -3.91
N SER A 18 19.60 11.81 -3.74
CA SER A 18 18.90 12.13 -2.48
C SER A 18 18.64 10.90 -1.60
N SER A 19 19.08 9.70 -2.01
CA SER A 19 18.75 8.42 -1.35
C SER A 19 19.04 8.41 0.15
N ARG A 20 20.17 8.98 0.60
CA ARG A 20 20.53 9.01 2.02
C ARG A 20 19.60 9.89 2.86
N ARG A 21 19.20 11.03 2.31
CA ARG A 21 18.25 11.93 3.00
C ARG A 21 16.87 11.30 3.07
N TYR A 22 16.43 10.70 1.97
CA TYR A 22 15.18 9.97 1.91
C TYR A 22 15.15 8.79 2.89
N ALA A 23 16.17 7.93 2.89
CA ALA A 23 16.24 6.76 3.77
C ALA A 23 16.26 7.11 5.27
N ARG A 24 16.78 8.29 5.63
CA ARG A 24 16.83 8.74 7.02
C ARG A 24 15.46 9.14 7.58
N ASP A 25 14.68 9.85 6.79
CA ASP A 25 13.33 10.31 7.15
C ASP A 25 12.57 10.69 5.85
N PRO A 26 11.84 9.72 5.24
CA PRO A 26 11.15 9.93 3.98
C PRO A 26 10.13 11.05 4.02
N PHE A 27 9.30 11.09 5.06
CA PHE A 27 8.22 12.06 5.17
C PHE A 27 8.74 13.48 5.32
N ARG A 28 9.74 13.67 6.18
CA ARG A 28 10.39 14.97 6.36
C ARG A 28 11.09 15.43 5.09
N PHE A 29 11.74 14.52 4.36
CA PHE A 29 12.39 14.84 3.10
C PHE A 29 11.37 15.29 2.04
N LEU A 30 10.30 14.55 1.85
CA LEU A 30 9.26 14.85 0.87
C LEU A 30 8.54 16.17 1.20
N SER A 31 8.15 16.39 2.46
CA SER A 31 7.53 17.65 2.90
C SER A 31 8.47 18.86 2.71
N ALA A 32 9.77 18.69 2.97
CA ALA A 32 10.73 19.76 2.73
C ALA A 32 10.91 20.05 1.23
N CYS A 33 10.83 19.04 0.36
CA CYS A 33 10.86 19.23 -1.08
C CYS A 33 9.65 20.03 -1.57
N GLU A 34 8.44 19.63 -1.18
CA GLU A 34 7.20 20.35 -1.49
C GLU A 34 7.28 21.82 -1.06
N GLN A 35 7.63 22.08 0.20
CA GLN A 35 7.72 23.43 0.75
C GLN A 35 8.75 24.31 0.04
N ALA A 36 9.85 23.72 -0.42
CA ALA A 36 10.94 24.47 -1.04
C ALA A 36 10.79 24.68 -2.55
N TYR A 37 10.14 23.77 -3.24
CA TYR A 37 10.15 23.70 -4.70
C TYR A 37 8.75 23.69 -5.35
N GLY A 38 7.68 23.47 -4.56
CA GLY A 38 6.29 23.41 -5.03
C GLY A 38 5.82 21.98 -5.34
N ASP A 39 4.75 21.90 -6.13
CA ASP A 39 3.97 20.67 -6.29
C ASP A 39 4.60 19.60 -7.19
N VAL A 40 5.53 20.00 -8.06
CA VAL A 40 6.27 19.09 -8.94
C VAL A 40 7.76 19.25 -8.67
N VAL A 41 8.37 18.23 -8.06
CA VAL A 41 9.79 18.27 -7.67
C VAL A 41 10.53 17.11 -8.30
N GLN A 42 11.67 17.41 -8.94
CA GLN A 42 12.57 16.40 -9.49
C GLN A 42 13.77 16.20 -8.56
N PHE A 43 14.11 14.94 -8.28
CA PHE A 43 15.34 14.58 -7.57
C PHE A 43 15.82 13.19 -7.97
N ASP A 44 17.10 12.91 -7.72
CA ASP A 44 17.68 11.60 -8.05
C ASP A 44 17.72 10.69 -6.84
N MET A 45 17.30 9.44 -7.02
CA MET A 45 17.46 8.34 -6.06
C MET A 45 18.57 7.40 -6.59
N GLY A 46 19.83 7.74 -6.30
CA GLY A 46 20.96 7.10 -6.95
C GLY A 46 20.95 7.38 -8.46
N PRO A 47 20.89 6.34 -9.32
CA PRO A 47 20.79 6.51 -10.77
C PRO A 47 19.37 6.74 -11.29
N ILE A 48 18.37 6.69 -10.43
CA ILE A 48 16.94 6.77 -10.81
C ILE A 48 16.47 8.20 -10.68
N GLU A 49 16.06 8.81 -11.79
CA GLU A 49 15.36 10.09 -11.81
C GLU A 49 13.96 9.92 -11.24
N THR A 50 13.61 10.71 -10.24
CA THR A 50 12.38 10.56 -9.47
C THR A 50 11.63 11.88 -9.43
N TYR A 51 10.31 11.83 -9.50
CA TYR A 51 9.43 12.98 -9.41
C TYR A 51 8.48 12.84 -8.22
N LEU A 52 8.38 13.91 -7.42
CA LEU A 52 7.33 14.06 -6.41
C LEU A 52 6.21 14.90 -7.02
N LEU A 53 4.99 14.42 -6.91
CA LEU A 53 3.76 15.13 -7.24
C LEU A 53 2.93 15.26 -5.97
N THR A 54 2.50 16.47 -5.63
CA THR A 54 1.67 16.75 -4.44
C THR A 54 0.32 17.37 -4.80
N ASP A 55 0.20 17.97 -5.98
CA ASP A 55 -1.07 18.49 -6.45
C ASP A 55 -2.05 17.35 -6.80
N PRO A 56 -3.31 17.36 -6.29
CA PRO A 56 -4.29 16.32 -6.56
C PRO A 56 -4.65 16.16 -8.05
N GLU A 57 -4.62 17.24 -8.85
CA GLU A 57 -4.94 17.19 -10.28
C GLU A 57 -3.83 16.48 -11.05
N ASP A 58 -2.57 16.74 -10.73
CA ASP A 58 -1.41 16.06 -11.31
C ASP A 58 -1.42 14.57 -10.93
N ILE A 59 -1.75 14.24 -9.68
CA ILE A 59 -1.86 12.85 -9.20
C ILE A 59 -3.00 12.14 -9.92
N GLU A 60 -4.16 12.76 -10.07
CA GLU A 60 -5.30 12.21 -10.82
C GLU A 60 -4.91 11.96 -12.28
N GLN A 61 -4.22 12.89 -12.90
CA GLN A 61 -3.76 12.74 -14.28
C GLN A 61 -2.87 11.50 -14.45
N VAL A 62 -1.92 11.26 -13.56
CA VAL A 62 -1.01 10.11 -13.62
C VAL A 62 -1.72 8.81 -13.30
N LEU A 63 -2.58 8.79 -12.28
CA LEU A 63 -3.17 7.54 -11.77
C LEU A 63 -4.47 7.15 -12.46
N VAL A 64 -5.18 8.10 -13.08
CA VAL A 64 -6.53 7.89 -13.62
C VAL A 64 -6.61 8.26 -15.10
N SER A 65 -6.61 9.56 -15.40
CA SER A 65 -6.94 10.02 -16.76
C SER A 65 -5.90 9.66 -17.80
N GLU A 66 -4.61 9.61 -17.45
CA GLU A 66 -3.51 9.22 -18.34
C GLU A 66 -2.76 7.97 -17.87
N ALA A 67 -3.34 7.16 -16.98
CA ALA A 67 -2.71 5.98 -16.40
C ALA A 67 -2.08 5.03 -17.44
N GLY A 68 -2.63 4.98 -18.66
CA GLY A 68 -2.06 4.16 -19.75
C GLY A 68 -0.70 4.62 -20.29
N LYS A 69 -0.22 5.81 -19.92
CA LYS A 69 1.11 6.32 -20.28
C LYS A 69 2.19 5.98 -19.25
N PHE A 70 1.80 5.46 -18.11
CA PHE A 70 2.65 5.13 -16.97
C PHE A 70 2.62 3.63 -16.71
N ALA A 71 3.71 3.09 -16.19
CA ALA A 71 3.84 1.69 -15.81
C ALA A 71 4.42 1.59 -14.40
N LYS A 72 4.20 0.47 -13.74
CA LYS A 72 4.86 0.17 -12.47
C LYS A 72 6.37 0.00 -12.70
N PRO A 73 7.21 0.44 -11.75
CA PRO A 73 8.65 0.31 -11.90
C PRO A 73 9.10 -1.16 -11.82
N GLU A 74 9.99 -1.58 -12.73
CA GLU A 74 10.48 -2.96 -12.84
C GLU A 74 11.16 -3.48 -11.56
N PHE A 75 11.75 -2.61 -10.74
CA PHE A 75 12.39 -3.03 -9.48
C PHE A 75 11.42 -3.63 -8.46
N GLN A 76 10.11 -3.40 -8.58
CA GLN A 76 9.10 -4.05 -7.73
C GLN A 76 8.99 -5.54 -8.07
N ASP A 77 9.10 -5.90 -9.34
CA ASP A 77 9.09 -7.29 -9.78
C ASP A 77 10.32 -8.04 -9.26
N ASP A 78 11.49 -7.43 -9.27
CA ASP A 78 12.72 -8.03 -8.75
C ASP A 78 12.71 -8.22 -7.22
N ALA A 79 12.10 -7.28 -6.48
CA ALA A 79 12.13 -7.30 -5.01
C ALA A 79 10.99 -8.14 -4.38
N LEU A 80 9.83 -8.17 -5.00
CA LEU A 80 8.61 -8.74 -4.43
C LEU A 80 7.93 -9.78 -5.33
N GLY A 81 8.36 -9.90 -6.60
CA GLY A 81 7.74 -10.78 -7.58
C GLY A 81 7.75 -12.25 -7.17
N ASP A 82 8.84 -12.72 -6.57
CA ASP A 82 8.96 -14.09 -6.08
C ASP A 82 7.99 -14.39 -4.92
N LEU A 83 7.68 -13.39 -4.11
CA LEU A 83 6.77 -13.51 -2.96
C LEU A 83 5.30 -13.31 -3.33
N LEU A 84 5.01 -12.30 -4.16
CA LEU A 84 3.64 -11.87 -4.47
C LEU A 84 3.13 -12.39 -5.82
N GLY A 85 4.02 -12.97 -6.64
CA GLY A 85 3.69 -13.51 -7.95
C GLY A 85 3.01 -12.49 -8.87
N GLN A 86 2.07 -12.97 -9.69
CA GLN A 86 1.28 -12.14 -10.63
C GLN A 86 -0.07 -11.70 -10.05
N GLY A 87 -0.13 -11.50 -8.73
CA GLY A 87 -1.33 -11.02 -8.05
C GLY A 87 -1.72 -9.58 -8.43
N LEU A 88 -2.89 -9.13 -7.98
CA LEU A 88 -3.46 -7.81 -8.30
C LEU A 88 -2.51 -6.64 -8.01
N LEU A 89 -1.66 -6.74 -6.99
CA LEU A 89 -0.71 -5.70 -6.63
C LEU A 89 0.43 -5.59 -7.66
N MET A 90 0.90 -6.73 -8.18
CA MET A 90 2.05 -6.79 -9.09
C MET A 90 1.65 -6.72 -10.56
N SER A 91 0.45 -7.18 -10.92
CA SER A 91 -0.02 -7.17 -12.30
C SER A 91 -0.27 -5.76 -12.83
N ASP A 92 -0.17 -5.61 -14.16
CA ASP A 92 -0.40 -4.35 -14.86
C ASP A 92 -1.24 -4.56 -16.13
N GLY A 93 -1.64 -3.48 -16.78
CA GLY A 93 -2.34 -3.50 -18.06
C GLY A 93 -3.65 -4.29 -18.06
N GLN A 94 -3.81 -5.23 -19.01
CA GLN A 94 -5.04 -6.00 -19.15
C GLN A 94 -5.20 -7.04 -18.05
N THR A 95 -4.14 -7.70 -17.62
CA THR A 95 -4.16 -8.68 -16.52
C THR A 95 -4.68 -8.05 -15.23
N TRP A 96 -4.20 -6.86 -14.89
CA TRP A 96 -4.69 -6.11 -13.73
C TRP A 96 -6.19 -5.77 -13.86
N ARG A 97 -6.64 -5.32 -15.04
CA ARG A 97 -8.06 -4.98 -15.28
C ARG A 97 -8.96 -6.18 -15.06
N ASP A 98 -8.57 -7.33 -15.61
CA ASP A 98 -9.35 -8.58 -15.50
C ASP A 98 -9.42 -9.04 -14.05
N GLN A 99 -8.30 -9.06 -13.33
CA GLN A 99 -8.26 -9.41 -11.91
C GLN A 99 -9.06 -8.43 -11.06
N ARG A 100 -8.93 -7.12 -11.31
CA ARG A 100 -9.67 -6.08 -10.60
C ARG A 100 -11.17 -6.21 -10.81
N GLN A 101 -11.58 -6.50 -12.06
CA GLN A 101 -12.99 -6.71 -12.38
C GLN A 101 -13.58 -7.93 -11.67
N LEU A 102 -12.82 -9.01 -11.54
CA LEU A 102 -13.22 -10.20 -10.79
C LEU A 102 -13.32 -9.92 -9.28
N ALA A 103 -12.41 -9.12 -8.73
CA ALA A 103 -12.38 -8.81 -7.30
C ALA A 103 -13.44 -7.77 -6.87
N ASN A 104 -13.77 -6.79 -7.73
CA ASN A 104 -14.65 -5.67 -7.37
C ASN A 104 -16.00 -6.07 -6.74
N PRO A 105 -16.72 -7.12 -7.21
CA PRO A 105 -17.99 -7.51 -6.60
C PRO A 105 -17.88 -7.91 -5.12
N ALA A 106 -16.74 -8.46 -4.71
CA ALA A 106 -16.51 -8.81 -3.30
C ALA A 106 -16.43 -7.58 -2.37
N PHE A 107 -16.05 -6.43 -2.92
CA PHE A 107 -15.91 -5.16 -2.19
C PHE A 107 -17.09 -4.20 -2.42
N ALA A 108 -18.21 -4.67 -2.97
CA ALA A 108 -19.41 -3.84 -3.13
C ALA A 108 -19.95 -3.40 -1.76
N MET A 109 -20.42 -2.15 -1.66
CA MET A 109 -20.91 -1.57 -0.39
C MET A 109 -21.97 -2.42 0.31
N GLY A 110 -22.85 -3.10 -0.43
CA GLY A 110 -23.85 -4.00 0.16
C GLY A 110 -23.19 -5.16 0.91
N ARG A 111 -22.16 -5.78 0.34
CA ARG A 111 -21.42 -6.86 1.00
C ARG A 111 -20.64 -6.37 2.22
N LEU A 112 -20.02 -5.19 2.13
CA LEU A 112 -19.29 -4.61 3.27
C LEU A 112 -20.23 -4.35 4.48
N THR A 113 -21.49 -4.08 4.23
CA THR A 113 -22.50 -3.93 5.29
C THR A 113 -22.84 -5.28 5.93
N ASP A 114 -22.93 -6.34 5.12
CA ASP A 114 -23.18 -7.70 5.62
C ASP A 114 -22.04 -8.20 6.53
N PHE A 115 -20.80 -7.78 6.27
CA PHE A 115 -19.63 -8.12 7.08
C PHE A 115 -19.60 -7.45 8.47
N ALA A 116 -20.45 -6.45 8.70
CA ALA A 116 -20.44 -5.77 10.00
C ALA A 116 -20.79 -6.71 11.17
N ASP A 117 -21.72 -7.63 10.95
CA ASP A 117 -22.12 -8.60 11.96
C ASP A 117 -21.01 -9.62 12.25
N ASP A 118 -20.27 -10.04 11.24
CA ASP A 118 -19.13 -10.95 11.37
C ASP A 118 -17.98 -10.28 12.14
N ILE A 119 -17.68 -9.00 11.82
CA ILE A 119 -16.69 -8.21 12.56
C ILE A 119 -17.05 -8.07 14.05
N VAL A 120 -18.33 -7.83 14.34
CA VAL A 120 -18.83 -7.77 15.74
C VAL A 120 -18.66 -9.12 16.40
N THR A 121 -19.00 -10.22 15.74
CA THR A 121 -18.88 -11.58 16.28
C THR A 121 -17.42 -11.89 16.67
N HIS A 122 -16.46 -11.68 15.77
CA HIS A 122 -15.04 -11.89 16.09
C HIS A 122 -14.52 -10.97 17.20
N SER A 123 -15.05 -9.74 17.28
CA SER A 123 -14.70 -8.82 18.37
C SER A 123 -15.25 -9.26 19.72
N ASP A 124 -16.48 -9.77 19.76
CA ASP A 124 -17.10 -10.29 20.97
C ASP A 124 -16.39 -11.57 21.44
N GLU A 125 -16.00 -12.46 20.56
CA GLU A 125 -15.20 -13.65 20.88
C GLU A 125 -13.86 -13.29 21.53
N LEU A 126 -13.18 -12.27 21.04
CA LEU A 126 -11.96 -11.76 21.66
C LEU A 126 -12.24 -11.28 23.10
N LEU A 127 -13.28 -10.48 23.28
CA LEU A 127 -13.63 -9.89 24.57
C LEU A 127 -14.01 -10.94 25.62
N VAL A 128 -14.63 -12.05 25.21
CA VAL A 128 -14.96 -13.17 26.12
C VAL A 128 -13.70 -13.78 26.74
N GLY A 129 -12.56 -13.72 26.04
CA GLY A 129 -11.29 -14.21 26.55
C GLY A 129 -10.66 -13.35 27.64
N TRP A 130 -11.08 -12.07 27.78
CA TRP A 130 -10.49 -11.15 28.74
C TRP A 130 -11.17 -11.21 30.11
N GLN A 131 -10.37 -11.12 31.19
CA GLN A 131 -10.86 -11.10 32.56
C GLN A 131 -10.41 -9.82 33.26
N ASP A 132 -11.16 -9.43 34.30
CA ASP A 132 -10.80 -8.26 35.10
C ASP A 132 -9.44 -8.44 35.77
N GLY A 133 -8.54 -7.49 35.52
CA GLY A 133 -7.16 -7.52 35.99
C GLY A 133 -6.14 -8.12 35.01
N ASP A 134 -6.56 -8.62 33.84
CA ASP A 134 -5.66 -9.10 32.80
C ASP A 134 -4.81 -7.98 32.22
N VAL A 135 -3.59 -8.32 31.83
CA VAL A 135 -2.70 -7.45 31.07
C VAL A 135 -2.57 -8.04 29.68
N VAL A 136 -3.18 -7.38 28.70
CA VAL A 136 -3.20 -7.85 27.30
C VAL A 136 -2.27 -7.04 26.43
N ASN A 137 -1.69 -7.67 25.41
CA ASN A 137 -0.98 -6.97 24.35
C ASN A 137 -1.98 -6.53 23.27
N VAL A 138 -2.42 -5.28 23.33
CA VAL A 138 -3.45 -4.74 22.43
C VAL A 138 -3.05 -4.84 20.95
N GLU A 139 -1.77 -4.65 20.61
CA GLU A 139 -1.29 -4.78 19.23
C GLU A 139 -1.50 -6.20 18.70
N GLN A 140 -1.14 -7.21 19.51
CA GLN A 140 -1.31 -8.61 19.13
C GLN A 140 -2.79 -8.99 19.01
N GLU A 141 -3.61 -8.62 19.98
CA GLU A 141 -5.04 -8.90 20.00
C GLU A 141 -5.77 -8.28 18.80
N MET A 142 -5.45 -7.03 18.47
CA MET A 142 -6.03 -6.35 17.30
C MET A 142 -5.55 -6.96 15.98
N THR A 143 -4.30 -7.41 15.91
CA THR A 143 -3.76 -8.13 14.75
C THR A 143 -4.51 -9.45 14.55
N ASP A 144 -4.72 -10.20 15.63
CA ASP A 144 -5.39 -11.51 15.59
C ASP A 144 -6.86 -11.36 15.16
N VAL A 145 -7.60 -10.40 15.70
CA VAL A 145 -8.99 -10.12 15.27
C VAL A 145 -9.07 -9.68 13.81
N THR A 146 -8.23 -8.75 13.40
CA THR A 146 -8.28 -8.27 12.01
C THR A 146 -7.89 -9.37 11.03
N LEU A 147 -6.95 -10.24 11.38
CA LEU A 147 -6.60 -11.39 10.56
C LEU A 147 -7.75 -12.40 10.49
N ALA A 148 -8.39 -12.71 11.63
CA ALA A 148 -9.53 -13.62 11.69
C ALA A 148 -10.67 -13.12 10.79
N VAL A 149 -11.03 -11.85 10.91
CA VAL A 149 -12.05 -11.20 10.06
C VAL A 149 -11.70 -11.32 8.58
N ILE A 150 -10.47 -10.98 8.18
CA ILE A 150 -10.07 -11.03 6.77
C ILE A 150 -10.10 -12.45 6.22
N VAL A 151 -9.62 -13.43 6.97
CA VAL A 151 -9.58 -14.83 6.53
C VAL A 151 -10.99 -15.40 6.39
N ASP A 152 -11.85 -15.17 7.37
CA ASP A 152 -13.25 -15.61 7.33
C ASP A 152 -13.99 -15.00 6.12
N LEU A 153 -13.94 -13.67 5.97
CA LEU A 153 -14.64 -12.95 4.92
C LEU A 153 -14.11 -13.21 3.50
N MET A 154 -12.81 -13.47 3.34
CA MET A 154 -12.21 -13.64 2.01
C MET A 154 -12.05 -15.09 1.58
N LEU A 155 -11.91 -16.01 2.53
CA LEU A 155 -11.64 -17.43 2.25
C LEU A 155 -12.82 -18.33 2.60
N ASP A 156 -13.90 -17.77 3.21
CA ASP A 156 -15.06 -18.54 3.69
C ASP A 156 -14.60 -19.74 4.54
N THR A 157 -13.62 -19.48 5.41
CA THR A 157 -12.92 -20.51 6.20
C THR A 157 -12.86 -20.06 7.64
N ASP A 158 -13.46 -20.85 8.54
CA ASP A 158 -13.35 -20.65 9.97
C ASP A 158 -11.91 -20.93 10.45
N LEU A 159 -11.26 -19.96 11.06
CA LEU A 159 -9.91 -20.06 11.62
C LEU A 159 -9.83 -20.96 12.86
N SER A 160 -10.94 -21.52 13.34
CA SER A 160 -10.95 -22.47 14.44
C SER A 160 -10.24 -23.80 14.12
N ASP A 161 -9.88 -24.04 12.85
CA ASP A 161 -9.14 -25.20 12.41
C ASP A 161 -7.61 -24.98 12.62
N ASP A 162 -6.94 -25.97 13.20
CA ASP A 162 -5.51 -26.02 13.65
C ASP A 162 -4.46 -25.58 12.58
N ARG A 163 -4.91 -25.10 11.43
CA ARG A 163 -4.09 -24.69 10.27
C ARG A 163 -3.57 -23.25 10.33
N VAL A 164 -4.09 -22.44 11.24
CA VAL A 164 -3.70 -21.01 11.38
C VAL A 164 -2.28 -20.86 11.93
N GLY A 165 -1.79 -21.83 12.67
CA GLY A 165 -0.39 -21.86 13.13
C GLY A 165 0.65 -21.75 12.01
N THR A 166 0.27 -22.19 10.79
CA THR A 166 1.18 -22.18 9.62
C THR A 166 1.26 -20.82 8.92
N ILE A 167 0.31 -19.91 9.14
CA ILE A 167 0.30 -18.56 8.54
C ILE A 167 1.07 -17.55 9.41
N ARG A 168 1.39 -17.92 10.68
CA ARG A 168 2.06 -17.06 11.66
C ARG A 168 3.59 -17.18 11.68
N GLU A 169 4.20 -18.13 10.95
CA GLU A 169 5.64 -18.29 10.79
C GLU A 169 6.13 -17.65 9.47
#